data_34b0bee69f536f028ce4c415640a9c0c
#
_entry.id   34b0bee69f536f028ce4c415640a9c0c
#
_cell.length_a   1.000
_cell.length_b   1.000
_cell.length_c   1.000
_cell.angle_alpha   90.00
_cell.angle_beta   90.00
_cell.angle_gamma   90.00
#
_symmetry.space_group_name_H-M   'P 1'
#
loop_
_entity.id
_entity.type
_entity.pdbx_description
1 polymer ?
#
loop_
_entity_poly.entity_id
_entity_poly.type
_entity_poly.pdbx_seq_one_letter_code
_entity_poly.pdbx_strand_id
1 'polypeptide(L)'
;MTRNQTVEINHLTVLQIQYLTELEQLEKGRGTIGAVATKCGVKHPTVSRFFKSCIEKGYLTESLEFTDKGKKMLRWHQKVQKDVREYLERSGITEG
;
A
#
# COMPACT_ATOMS: atom_id res chain seq x y z
N MET A 1 13.31 -6.36 -20.78
CA MET A 1 12.95 -6.02 -20.06
C MET A 1 11.87 -6.44 -19.27
N THR A 2 11.50 -7.64 -19.29
CA THR A 2 10.47 -8.09 -18.47
C THR A 2 10.75 -7.93 -17.07
N ARG A 3 12.02 -7.88 -16.67
CA ARG A 3 12.25 -7.78 -15.30
C ARG A 3 11.77 -6.47 -14.79
N ASN A 4 11.60 -5.46 -15.61
CA ASN A 4 11.12 -4.22 -15.13
C ASN A 4 9.71 -4.32 -14.63
N GLN A 5 8.90 -5.14 -15.24
CA GLN A 5 7.55 -5.27 -14.78
C GLN A 5 7.48 -5.91 -13.43
N THR A 6 8.32 -6.90 -13.20
CA THR A 6 8.34 -7.56 -11.93
C THR A 6 8.76 -6.57 -10.84
N VAL A 7 9.74 -5.74 -11.15
CA VAL A 7 10.20 -4.79 -10.19
C VAL A 7 9.12 -3.79 -9.88
N GLU A 8 8.37 -3.35 -10.86
CA GLU A 8 7.32 -2.42 -10.60
C GLU A 8 6.29 -2.97 -9.67
N ILE A 9 5.92 -4.22 -9.83
CA ILE A 9 4.93 -4.81 -8.98
C ILE A 9 5.36 -4.80 -7.54
N ASN A 10 6.63 -4.96 -7.30
CA ASN A 10 7.12 -5.05 -5.95
C ASN A 10 7.67 -3.76 -5.41
N HIS A 11 7.48 -2.65 -6.13
CA HIS A 11 8.11 -1.44 -5.70
C HIS A 11 7.17 -0.47 -5.08
N LEU A 12 6.33 -0.90 -4.18
CA LEU A 12 5.52 0.03 -3.42
C LEU A 12 6.34 0.56 -2.27
N THR A 13 6.25 1.84 -2.04
CA THR A 13 6.95 2.44 -0.92
C THR A 13 6.22 2.12 0.38
N VAL A 14 6.89 2.33 1.48
CA VAL A 14 6.27 2.11 2.78
C VAL A 14 5.04 2.98 2.93
N LEU A 15 5.10 4.21 2.44
CA LEU A 15 3.97 5.11 2.55
C LEU A 15 2.81 4.65 1.68
N GLN A 16 3.08 4.12 0.51
CA GLN A 16 2.01 3.61 -0.35
C GLN A 16 1.33 2.40 0.27
N ILE A 17 2.11 1.55 0.93
CA ILE A 17 1.52 0.42 1.62
C ILE A 17 0.65 0.91 2.78
N GLN A 18 1.06 2.00 3.42
CA GLN A 18 0.25 2.56 4.48
C GLN A 18 -1.06 3.10 3.93
N TYR A 19 -1.07 3.72 2.75
CA TYR A 19 -2.31 4.17 2.15
C TYR A 19 -3.27 3.00 1.94
N LEU A 20 -2.76 1.88 1.47
CA LEU A 20 -3.61 0.72 1.22
C LEU A 20 -4.08 0.10 2.53
N THR A 21 -3.23 0.07 3.53
CA THR A 21 -3.60 -0.48 4.83
C THR A 21 -4.72 0.36 5.45
N GLU A 22 -4.60 1.69 5.35
CA GLU A 22 -5.65 2.54 5.87
C GLU A 22 -6.95 2.37 5.09
N LEU A 23 -6.85 2.23 3.78
CA LEU A 23 -8.04 2.00 2.97
C LEU A 23 -8.74 0.73 3.39
N GLU A 24 -7.97 -0.33 3.66
CA GLU A 24 -8.57 -1.59 4.03
C GLU A 24 -9.34 -1.47 5.34
N GLN A 25 -8.87 -0.64 6.25
CA GLN A 25 -9.49 -0.52 7.55
C GLN A 25 -10.66 0.46 7.59
N LEU A 26 -10.82 1.28 6.56
CA LEU A 26 -11.89 2.24 6.59
C LEU A 26 -13.19 1.64 6.12
N GLU A 27 -14.28 2.18 6.64
CA GLU A 27 -15.57 1.84 6.11
C GLU A 27 -15.74 2.68 4.88
N LYS A 28 -16.08 2.02 3.77
CA LYS A 28 -16.14 2.73 2.54
C LYS A 28 -17.31 3.62 2.45
N GLY A 29 -17.13 4.71 1.76
CA GLY A 29 -18.19 5.63 1.58
C GLY A 29 -17.64 6.93 1.15
N ARG A 30 -18.42 8.00 1.37
CA ARG A 30 -18.02 9.27 0.94
C ARG A 30 -16.77 9.73 1.63
N GLY A 31 -15.84 10.31 0.94
CA GLY A 31 -14.65 10.86 1.56
C GLY A 31 -13.57 9.86 1.85
N THR A 32 -13.63 8.67 1.30
CA THR A 32 -12.64 7.65 1.58
C THR A 32 -11.22 8.10 1.27
N ILE A 33 -11.00 8.70 0.10
CA ILE A 33 -9.66 9.14 -0.27
C ILE A 33 -9.21 10.25 0.67
N GLY A 34 -10.11 11.17 0.99
CA GLY A 34 -9.77 12.23 1.91
C GLY A 34 -9.40 11.71 3.29
N ALA A 35 -10.11 10.69 3.75
CA ALA A 35 -9.82 10.10 5.05
C ALA A 35 -8.44 9.46 5.07
N VAL A 36 -8.08 8.75 4.01
CA VAL A 36 -6.76 8.14 3.92
C VAL A 36 -5.69 9.23 3.87
N ALA A 37 -5.93 10.28 3.10
CA ALA A 37 -4.96 11.36 2.97
C ALA A 37 -4.73 12.03 4.32
N THR A 38 -5.80 12.31 5.05
CA THR A 38 -5.68 12.93 6.36
C THR A 38 -4.94 12.03 7.33
N LYS A 39 -5.28 10.74 7.32
CA LYS A 39 -4.65 9.83 8.23
C LYS A 39 -3.16 9.69 7.97
N CYS A 40 -2.76 9.75 6.73
CA CYS A 40 -1.36 9.57 6.37
C CYS A 40 -0.60 10.90 6.27
N GLY A 41 -1.29 12.02 6.48
CA GLY A 41 -0.63 13.31 6.47
C GLY A 41 -0.17 13.77 5.10
N VAL A 42 -0.90 13.40 4.06
CA VAL A 42 -0.55 13.79 2.71
C VAL A 42 -1.73 14.45 2.04
N LYS A 43 -1.51 14.97 0.84
CA LYS A 43 -2.57 15.68 0.15
C LYS A 43 -3.45 14.73 -0.60
N HIS A 44 -4.71 15.11 -0.73
CA HIS A 44 -5.72 14.30 -1.41
C HIS A 44 -5.26 13.86 -2.81
N PRO A 45 -4.73 14.73 -3.66
CA PRO A 45 -4.36 14.29 -5.01
C PRO A 45 -3.27 13.21 -5.01
N THR A 46 -2.41 13.20 -4.01
CA THR A 46 -1.38 12.18 -3.92
C THR A 46 -1.99 10.80 -3.77
N VAL A 47 -2.96 10.67 -2.85
CA VAL A 47 -3.62 9.41 -2.62
C VAL A 47 -4.51 9.04 -3.81
N SER A 48 -5.20 10.03 -4.36
CA SER A 48 -6.09 9.80 -5.48
C SER A 48 -5.33 9.24 -6.69
N ARG A 49 -4.18 9.81 -6.99
CA ARG A 49 -3.39 9.31 -8.11
C ARG A 49 -2.89 7.91 -7.85
N PHE A 50 -2.48 7.63 -6.64
CA PHE A 50 -1.98 6.30 -6.33
C PHE A 50 -3.11 5.27 -6.44
N PHE A 51 -4.30 5.59 -5.91
CA PHE A 51 -5.40 4.63 -6.00
C PHE A 51 -5.84 4.42 -7.44
N LYS A 52 -5.79 5.48 -8.25
CA LYS A 52 -6.15 5.33 -9.66
C LYS A 52 -5.17 4.37 -10.34
N SER A 53 -3.89 4.48 -10.01
CA SER A 53 -2.90 3.58 -10.54
C SER A 53 -3.19 2.15 -10.09
N CYS A 54 -3.62 1.96 -8.84
CA CYS A 54 -3.95 0.63 -8.36
C CYS A 54 -5.16 0.04 -9.09
N ILE A 55 -6.13 0.89 -9.44
CA ILE A 55 -7.28 0.41 -10.20
C ILE A 55 -6.79 -0.04 -11.58
N GLU A 56 -5.91 0.73 -12.20
CA GLU A 56 -5.42 0.37 -13.52
C GLU A 56 -4.61 -0.91 -13.49
N LYS A 57 -3.93 -1.20 -12.40
CA LYS A 57 -3.15 -2.41 -12.30
C LYS A 57 -3.94 -3.60 -11.81
N GLY A 58 -5.21 -3.40 -11.51
CA GLY A 58 -6.06 -4.50 -11.10
C GLY A 58 -6.01 -4.83 -9.63
N TYR A 59 -5.44 -3.96 -8.80
CA TYR A 59 -5.40 -4.21 -7.37
C TYR A 59 -6.66 -3.73 -6.66
N LEU A 60 -7.32 -2.72 -7.22
CA LEU A 60 -8.54 -2.18 -6.64
C LEU A 60 -9.61 -2.08 -7.71
N THR A 61 -10.86 -2.15 -7.30
CA THR A 61 -11.97 -1.86 -8.21
C THR A 61 -12.19 -0.36 -8.23
N GLU A 62 -13.05 0.10 -9.14
CA GLU A 62 -13.34 1.52 -9.21
C GLU A 62 -14.04 2.00 -7.94
N SER A 63 -14.61 1.09 -7.17
CA SER A 63 -15.23 1.45 -5.91
C SER A 63 -14.23 1.40 -4.76
N LEU A 64 -12.95 1.26 -5.06
CA LEU A 64 -11.87 1.21 -4.07
C LEU A 64 -11.97 -0.02 -3.18
N GLU A 65 -12.41 -1.12 -3.73
CA GLU A 65 -12.43 -2.37 -3.02
C GLU A 65 -11.27 -3.22 -3.50
N PHE A 66 -10.67 -3.99 -2.62
CA PHE A 66 -9.53 -4.80 -3.02
C PHE A 66 -9.97 -6.00 -3.84
N THR A 67 -9.28 -6.22 -4.94
CA THR A 67 -9.44 -7.44 -5.72
C THR A 67 -8.64 -8.54 -5.04
N ASP A 68 -8.79 -9.78 -5.48
CA ASP A 68 -7.97 -10.86 -4.96
C ASP A 68 -6.49 -10.56 -5.20
N LYS A 69 -6.16 -10.02 -6.37
CA LYS A 69 -4.80 -9.66 -6.69
C LYS A 69 -4.30 -8.59 -5.73
N GLY A 70 -5.15 -7.61 -5.44
CA GLY A 70 -4.77 -6.53 -4.53
C GLY A 70 -4.56 -7.03 -3.12
N LYS A 71 -5.41 -7.95 -2.66
CA LYS A 71 -5.26 -8.49 -1.32
C LYS A 71 -3.95 -9.27 -1.19
N LYS A 72 -3.63 -10.07 -2.17
CA LYS A 72 -2.40 -10.84 -2.12
C LYS A 72 -1.18 -9.93 -2.16
N MET A 73 -1.23 -8.90 -2.99
CA MET A 73 -0.13 -7.97 -3.08
C MET A 73 0.09 -7.25 -1.75
N LEU A 74 -0.99 -6.80 -1.12
CA LEU A 74 -0.87 -6.08 0.13
C LEU A 74 -0.35 -6.97 1.24
N ARG A 75 -0.86 -8.20 1.35
CA ARG A 75 -0.39 -9.11 2.37
C ARG A 75 1.09 -9.43 2.21
N TRP A 76 1.52 -9.59 0.96
CA TRP A 76 2.92 -9.89 0.72
C TRP A 76 3.81 -8.74 1.19
N HIS A 77 3.41 -7.49 0.87
CA HIS A 77 4.22 -6.35 1.27
C HIS A 77 4.22 -6.17 2.79
N GLN A 78 3.09 -6.41 3.44
CA GLN A 78 3.01 -6.28 4.88
C GLN A 78 3.88 -7.32 5.56
N LYS A 79 3.91 -8.53 5.01
CA LYS A 79 4.73 -9.57 5.59
C LYS A 79 6.22 -9.26 5.42
N VAL A 80 6.62 -8.77 4.26
CA VAL A 80 8.00 -8.46 4.02
C VAL A 80 8.45 -7.35 4.96
N GLN A 81 7.64 -6.33 5.18
CA GLN A 81 8.02 -5.27 6.08
C GLN A 81 8.16 -5.79 7.51
N LYS A 82 7.26 -6.66 7.92
CA LYS A 82 7.34 -7.20 9.26
C LYS A 82 8.59 -8.06 9.43
N ASP A 83 8.89 -8.89 8.43
CA ASP A 83 10.04 -9.77 8.53
C ASP A 83 11.33 -8.96 8.59
N VAL A 84 11.45 -7.91 7.83
CA VAL A 84 12.64 -7.08 7.85
C VAL A 84 12.78 -6.41 9.21
N ARG A 85 11.69 -5.91 9.76
CA ARG A 85 11.75 -5.25 11.05
C ARG A 85 12.20 -6.23 12.14
N GLU A 86 11.66 -7.44 12.13
CA GLU A 86 12.03 -8.41 13.14
C GLU A 86 13.50 -8.81 13.00
N TYR A 87 13.97 -8.89 11.78
CA TYR A 87 15.36 -9.24 11.57
C TYR A 87 16.27 -8.16 12.15
N LEU A 88 15.94 -6.89 11.89
CA LEU A 88 16.76 -5.81 12.38
C LEU A 88 16.75 -5.75 13.91
N GLU A 89 15.60 -5.96 14.51
CA GLU A 89 15.53 -5.94 15.96
C GLU A 89 16.33 -7.08 16.57
N ARG A 90 16.27 -8.24 15.94
CA ARG A 90 16.97 -9.38 16.49
C ARG A 90 18.47 -9.23 16.37
N SER A 91 18.93 -8.54 15.35
CA SER A 91 20.36 -8.37 15.20
C SER A 91 20.88 -7.15 15.95
N GLY A 92 19.99 -6.40 16.58
CA GLY A 92 20.46 -5.28 17.38
C GLY A 92 20.90 -4.06 16.60
N ILE A 93 20.49 -4.02 15.33
CA ILE A 93 20.93 -2.93 14.54
C ILE A 93 20.06 -1.74 14.64
N THR A 94 18.87 -1.89 15.04
CA THR A 94 17.98 -0.82 14.94
C THR A 94 18.28 0.27 15.77
N GLU A 95 18.78 0.24 16.73
CA GLU A 95 18.86 1.25 17.49
C GLU A 95 19.81 1.99 17.32
N GLY A 96 20.26 1.83 16.80
CA GLY A 96 21.20 2.67 16.57
C GLY A 96 21.46 3.46 17.61
#